data_f2d22f770c7b181d545ccc505e6db3b9
#
_entry.id   f2d22f770c7b181d545ccc505e6db3b9
#
_cell.length_a   1.000
_cell.length_b   1.000
_cell.length_c   1.000
_cell.angle_alpha   90.00
_cell.angle_beta   90.00
_cell.angle_gamma   90.00
#
_symmetry.space_group_name_H-M   'P 1'
#
loop_
_entity.id
_entity.type
_entity.pdbx_description
1 polymer ?
#
loop_
_entity_poly.entity_id
_entity_poly.type
_entity_poly.pdbx_seq_one_letter_code
_entity_poly.pdbx_strand_id
1 'polypeptide(L)'
;LFADYQFVNNNAVSRSMQRMIDLLQEQAFEKDTEVLEKFYQSVRTNVGGIDNLEGKQTIIKNLYEKFFKGAFPLTVEKLGIVYTPVECVDFIIHSVNDILKAEFDTSLTEQNVHILDPFVGTGTFITRLLQSGLIRPEDMERKYLNEIHCNEIVLLAYYIADVNIESVFHDITSRKTYLPYSGICLTDTFQLAEKKHNELFTEFFQDNSKRVKKQMATHVRVIVGNPPYSIGQKSANDNAQNLSYPYLDNRVSETYAVKSSATLNKSLYDSYVKAFRWASDRIPQNDGGIVAFISN
;
A
#
# COMPACT_ATOMS: atom_id res chain seq x y z
N LEU A 1 -10.17 18.28 -3.89
CA LEU A 1 -9.07 17.34 -3.64
C LEU A 1 -8.49 16.77 -4.94
N PHE A 2 -9.31 16.28 -5.85
CA PHE A 2 -8.85 15.73 -7.14
C PHE A 2 -8.76 16.78 -8.26
N ALA A 3 -9.13 18.04 -7.98
CA ALA A 3 -9.03 19.13 -8.92
C ALA A 3 -7.63 19.76 -8.97
N ASP A 4 -6.71 19.29 -8.13
CA ASP A 4 -5.37 19.85 -8.15
C ASP A 4 -4.56 19.16 -9.24
N TYR A 5 -4.44 19.87 -10.36
CA TYR A 5 -3.64 19.49 -11.52
C TYR A 5 -2.19 19.08 -11.17
N GLN A 6 -1.71 19.51 -9.99
CA GLN A 6 -0.37 19.20 -9.51
C GLN A 6 -0.20 17.71 -9.16
N PHE A 7 -1.19 17.07 -8.52
CA PHE A 7 -1.12 15.63 -8.21
C PHE A 7 -0.94 14.79 -9.49
N VAL A 8 -1.81 14.97 -10.47
CA VAL A 8 -1.79 14.18 -11.72
C VAL A 8 -0.45 14.31 -12.45
N ASN A 9 0.11 15.53 -12.49
CA ASN A 9 1.38 15.78 -13.16
C ASN A 9 2.61 15.29 -12.40
N ASN A 10 2.52 15.12 -11.09
CA ASN A 10 3.66 14.72 -10.26
C ASN A 10 3.64 13.24 -9.86
N ASN A 11 2.49 12.58 -9.87
CA ASN A 11 2.42 11.15 -9.60
C ASN A 11 3.04 10.33 -10.74
N ALA A 12 3.94 9.40 -10.41
CA ALA A 12 4.71 8.61 -11.38
C ALA A 12 3.82 7.70 -12.24
N VAL A 13 2.79 7.13 -11.65
CA VAL A 13 1.85 6.22 -12.33
C VAL A 13 0.88 7.01 -13.18
N SER A 14 0.36 8.16 -12.70
CA SER A 14 -0.53 9.05 -13.46
C SER A 14 0.11 9.52 -14.76
N ARG A 15 1.37 9.96 -14.71
CA ARG A 15 2.09 10.38 -15.91
C ARG A 15 2.24 9.26 -16.95
N SER A 16 2.45 8.04 -16.49
CA SER A 16 2.56 6.89 -17.39
C SER A 16 1.20 6.51 -17.98
N MET A 17 0.14 6.54 -17.17
CA MET A 17 -1.23 6.31 -17.63
C MET A 17 -1.69 7.38 -18.61
N GLN A 18 -1.40 8.66 -18.36
CA GLN A 18 -1.74 9.74 -19.29
C GLN A 18 -1.10 9.52 -20.66
N ARG A 19 0.18 9.14 -20.70
CA ARG A 19 0.85 8.80 -21.98
C ARG A 19 0.17 7.64 -22.71
N MET A 20 -0.32 6.62 -21.98
CA MET A 20 -1.09 5.53 -22.60
C MET A 20 -2.44 6.02 -23.14
N ILE A 21 -3.16 6.83 -22.37
CA ILE A 21 -4.44 7.42 -22.80
C ILE A 21 -4.23 8.28 -24.04
N ASP A 22 -3.21 9.13 -24.08
CA ASP A 22 -2.90 9.98 -25.24
C ASP A 22 -2.63 9.14 -26.50
N LEU A 23 -1.93 8.00 -26.37
CA LEU A 23 -1.71 7.06 -27.47
C LEU A 23 -2.99 6.32 -27.92
N LEU A 24 -3.95 6.11 -26.98
CA LEU A 24 -5.20 5.41 -27.25
C LEU A 24 -6.31 6.35 -27.77
N GLN A 25 -6.26 7.63 -27.45
CA GLN A 25 -7.26 8.63 -27.91
C GLN A 25 -7.26 8.87 -29.42
N GLU A 26 -6.26 8.37 -30.16
CA GLU A 26 -6.34 8.28 -31.63
C GLU A 26 -7.36 7.24 -32.12
N GLN A 27 -7.95 6.42 -31.23
CA GLN A 27 -8.96 5.41 -31.55
C GLN A 27 -10.18 5.53 -30.61
N ALA A 28 -11.17 6.30 -31.01
CA ALA A 28 -12.55 6.47 -30.52
C ALA A 28 -13.00 5.60 -29.31
N PHE A 29 -12.74 6.06 -28.08
CA PHE A 29 -13.28 5.49 -26.82
C PHE A 29 -14.48 6.27 -26.24
N GLU A 30 -15.06 7.21 -26.97
CA GLU A 30 -16.10 8.12 -26.43
C GLU A 30 -17.38 7.44 -25.92
N LYS A 31 -17.72 6.23 -26.41
CA LYS A 31 -18.94 5.54 -25.99
C LYS A 31 -18.87 4.83 -24.65
N ASP A 32 -17.68 4.39 -24.22
CA ASP A 32 -17.50 3.61 -22.99
C ASP A 32 -17.30 4.49 -21.75
N THR A 33 -17.05 5.79 -21.93
CA THR A 33 -16.80 6.76 -20.85
C THR A 33 -18.06 7.41 -20.29
N GLU A 34 -19.21 7.35 -20.98
CA GLU A 34 -20.45 8.01 -20.55
C GLU A 34 -20.98 7.49 -19.18
N VAL A 35 -20.81 6.21 -18.91
CA VAL A 35 -21.20 5.60 -17.62
C VAL A 35 -20.26 6.09 -16.49
N LEU A 36 -18.98 6.26 -16.79
CA LEU A 36 -17.99 6.80 -15.85
C LEU A 36 -18.23 8.27 -15.57
N GLU A 37 -18.68 9.06 -16.55
CA GLU A 37 -18.96 10.48 -16.37
C GLU A 37 -20.09 10.74 -15.37
N LYS A 38 -21.18 9.98 -15.45
CA LYS A 38 -22.29 10.02 -14.47
C LYS A 38 -21.82 9.64 -13.06
N PHE A 39 -20.93 8.66 -12.95
CA PHE A 39 -20.31 8.28 -11.69
C PHE A 39 -19.44 9.43 -11.14
N TYR A 40 -18.56 10.03 -11.94
CA TYR A 40 -17.75 11.19 -11.54
C TYR A 40 -18.58 12.40 -11.12
N GLN A 41 -19.68 12.70 -11.81
CA GLN A 41 -20.60 13.77 -11.42
C GLN A 41 -21.25 13.49 -10.07
N SER A 42 -21.68 12.26 -9.81
CA SER A 42 -22.22 11.84 -8.51
C SER A 42 -21.18 12.00 -7.39
N VAL A 43 -19.93 11.58 -7.64
CA VAL A 43 -18.82 11.76 -6.69
C VAL A 43 -18.57 13.25 -6.40
N ARG A 44 -18.48 14.09 -7.42
CA ARG A 44 -18.28 15.54 -7.26
C ARG A 44 -19.40 16.20 -6.45
N THR A 45 -20.63 15.81 -6.70
CA THR A 45 -21.80 16.34 -5.98
C THR A 45 -21.76 15.95 -4.50
N ASN A 46 -21.39 14.71 -4.20
CA ASN A 46 -21.34 14.21 -2.82
C ASN A 46 -20.14 14.76 -2.02
N VAL A 47 -19.03 15.10 -2.69
CA VAL A 47 -17.82 15.67 -2.05
C VAL A 47 -17.90 17.19 -1.93
N GLY A 48 -18.66 17.86 -2.79
CA GLY A 48 -18.70 19.33 -2.92
C GLY A 48 -19.29 20.11 -1.73
N GLY A 49 -19.87 19.42 -0.73
CA GLY A 49 -20.43 20.06 0.46
C GLY A 49 -19.64 19.83 1.75
N ILE A 50 -18.44 19.23 1.68
CA ILE A 50 -17.66 18.84 2.86
C ILE A 50 -16.34 19.61 2.89
N ASP A 51 -16.24 20.51 3.85
CA ASP A 51 -15.09 21.42 3.97
C ASP A 51 -13.95 20.88 4.86
N ASN A 52 -14.20 19.82 5.66
CA ASN A 52 -13.17 19.24 6.51
C ASN A 52 -12.49 18.00 5.86
N LEU A 53 -11.20 17.82 6.15
CA LEU A 53 -10.36 16.77 5.61
C LEU A 53 -10.87 15.37 5.98
N GLU A 54 -11.30 15.18 7.23
CA GLU A 54 -11.77 13.90 7.77
C GLU A 54 -13.05 13.41 7.07
N GLY A 55 -13.99 14.33 6.81
CA GLY A 55 -15.18 14.04 6.03
C GLY A 55 -14.86 13.68 4.57
N LYS A 56 -13.90 14.37 3.95
CA LYS A 56 -13.44 14.07 2.60
C LYS A 56 -12.78 12.69 2.51
N GLN A 57 -11.92 12.34 3.47
CA GLN A 57 -11.29 11.01 3.57
C GLN A 57 -12.33 9.91 3.77
N THR A 58 -13.31 10.16 4.64
CA THR A 58 -14.40 9.20 4.89
C THR A 58 -15.24 8.94 3.63
N ILE A 59 -15.52 9.96 2.84
CA ILE A 59 -16.27 9.79 1.58
C ILE A 59 -15.44 9.04 0.55
N ILE A 60 -14.18 9.39 0.36
CA ILE A 60 -13.28 8.70 -0.58
C ILE A 60 -13.19 7.22 -0.22
N LYS A 61 -13.02 6.92 1.06
CA LYS A 61 -12.99 5.56 1.60
C LYS A 61 -14.31 4.82 1.33
N ASN A 62 -15.44 5.43 1.68
CA ASN A 62 -16.77 4.83 1.46
C ASN A 62 -17.07 4.60 -0.04
N LEU A 63 -16.68 5.53 -0.90
CA LEU A 63 -16.79 5.40 -2.35
C LEU A 63 -15.94 4.25 -2.86
N TYR A 64 -14.69 4.15 -2.40
CA TYR A 64 -13.81 3.05 -2.74
C TYR A 64 -14.41 1.70 -2.31
N GLU A 65 -14.81 1.56 -1.05
CA GLU A 65 -15.36 0.33 -0.54
C GLU A 65 -16.66 -0.07 -1.27
N LYS A 66 -17.60 0.85 -1.44
CA LYS A 66 -18.87 0.59 -2.13
C LYS A 66 -18.69 0.35 -3.62
N PHE A 67 -17.87 1.16 -4.28
CA PHE A 67 -17.60 1.02 -5.70
C PHE A 67 -16.84 -0.27 -5.99
N PHE A 68 -15.75 -0.52 -5.24
CA PHE A 68 -14.92 -1.70 -5.49
C PHE A 68 -15.66 -3.00 -5.18
N LYS A 69 -16.36 -3.05 -4.05
CA LYS A 69 -17.21 -4.20 -3.70
C LYS A 69 -18.37 -4.41 -4.68
N GLY A 70 -18.92 -3.32 -5.23
CA GLY A 70 -20.00 -3.39 -6.20
C GLY A 70 -19.56 -3.71 -7.62
N ALA A 71 -18.48 -3.08 -8.08
CA ALA A 71 -18.00 -3.21 -9.46
C ALA A 71 -17.06 -4.41 -9.66
N PHE A 72 -16.29 -4.78 -8.62
CA PHE A 72 -15.27 -5.84 -8.69
C PHE A 72 -15.31 -6.79 -7.48
N PRO A 73 -16.47 -7.39 -7.16
CA PRO A 73 -16.63 -8.23 -5.96
C PRO A 73 -15.63 -9.40 -5.93
N LEU A 74 -15.38 -10.03 -7.08
CA LEU A 74 -14.43 -11.14 -7.19
C LEU A 74 -12.98 -10.69 -6.96
N THR A 75 -12.63 -9.46 -7.35
CA THR A 75 -11.30 -8.91 -7.13
C THR A 75 -11.10 -8.58 -5.64
N VAL A 76 -12.10 -8.03 -4.98
CA VAL A 76 -12.06 -7.75 -3.54
C VAL A 76 -11.90 -9.03 -2.73
N GLU A 77 -12.69 -10.06 -3.04
CA GLU A 77 -12.61 -11.37 -2.40
C GLU A 77 -11.24 -12.02 -2.65
N LYS A 78 -10.77 -12.00 -3.89
CA LYS A 78 -9.50 -12.60 -4.31
C LYS A 78 -8.26 -11.95 -3.70
N LEU A 79 -8.27 -10.64 -3.55
CA LEU A 79 -7.16 -9.88 -2.98
C LEU A 79 -7.23 -9.79 -1.45
N GLY A 80 -8.31 -10.31 -0.82
CA GLY A 80 -8.47 -10.28 0.63
C GLY A 80 -8.50 -8.86 1.20
N ILE A 81 -9.10 -7.91 0.45
CA ILE A 81 -9.15 -6.50 0.87
C ILE A 81 -10.06 -6.36 2.09
N VAL A 82 -9.47 -6.12 3.25
CA VAL A 82 -10.15 -5.97 4.54
C VAL A 82 -9.91 -4.58 5.09
N TYR A 83 -10.98 -4.00 5.65
CA TYR A 83 -10.89 -2.72 6.37
C TYR A 83 -10.09 -2.88 7.67
N THR A 84 -9.20 -1.94 7.91
CA THR A 84 -8.36 -1.92 9.10
C THR A 84 -8.94 -0.93 10.12
N PRO A 85 -9.37 -1.37 11.33
CA PRO A 85 -9.81 -0.47 12.40
C PRO A 85 -8.68 0.48 12.82
N VAL A 86 -9.02 1.76 12.95
CA VAL A 86 -8.06 2.82 13.26
C VAL A 86 -7.41 2.59 14.63
N GLU A 87 -8.18 2.12 15.59
CA GLU A 87 -7.74 1.84 16.95
C GLU A 87 -6.65 0.75 17.00
N CYS A 88 -6.79 -0.28 16.14
CA CYS A 88 -5.76 -1.32 16.01
C CYS A 88 -4.48 -0.76 15.38
N VAL A 89 -4.62 0.12 14.39
CA VAL A 89 -3.48 0.77 13.74
C VAL A 89 -2.73 1.65 14.74
N ASP A 90 -3.43 2.49 15.51
CA ASP A 90 -2.85 3.35 16.53
C ASP A 90 -2.11 2.52 17.59
N PHE A 91 -2.73 1.45 18.09
CA PHE A 91 -2.11 0.54 19.04
C PHE A 91 -0.80 -0.03 18.48
N ILE A 92 -0.79 -0.52 17.24
CA ILE A 92 0.40 -1.08 16.61
C ILE A 92 1.50 -0.03 16.46
N ILE A 93 1.18 1.16 15.97
CA ILE A 93 2.15 2.24 15.76
C ILE A 93 2.82 2.63 17.08
N HIS A 94 2.04 2.83 18.14
CA HIS A 94 2.58 3.15 19.47
C HIS A 94 3.41 2.00 20.04
N SER A 95 2.93 0.75 19.94
CA SER A 95 3.68 -0.43 20.40
C SER A 95 5.01 -0.60 19.67
N VAL A 96 5.03 -0.38 18.35
CA VAL A 96 6.27 -0.42 17.55
C VAL A 96 7.26 0.64 18.04
N ASN A 97 6.79 1.86 18.30
CA ASN A 97 7.65 2.92 18.82
C ASN A 97 8.24 2.59 20.21
N ASP A 98 7.44 1.98 21.08
CA ASP A 98 7.89 1.57 22.42
C ASP A 98 8.91 0.44 22.35
N ILE A 99 8.71 -0.55 21.47
CA ILE A 99 9.67 -1.63 21.23
C ILE A 99 10.96 -1.08 20.59
N LEU A 100 10.89 -0.13 19.66
CA LEU A 100 12.08 0.52 19.09
C LEU A 100 12.93 1.16 20.18
N LYS A 101 12.30 1.83 21.17
CA LYS A 101 13.00 2.44 22.29
C LYS A 101 13.59 1.40 23.24
N ALA A 102 12.83 0.34 23.54
CA ALA A 102 13.24 -0.66 24.52
C ALA A 102 14.35 -1.57 24.02
N GLU A 103 14.28 -2.00 22.76
CA GLU A 103 15.13 -3.06 22.21
C GLU A 103 16.22 -2.56 21.26
N PHE A 104 16.06 -1.34 20.69
CA PHE A 104 16.95 -0.82 19.66
C PHE A 104 17.53 0.56 19.97
N ASP A 105 17.21 1.14 21.12
CA ASP A 105 17.63 2.49 21.53
C ASP A 105 17.37 3.55 20.44
N THR A 106 16.22 3.44 19.77
CA THR A 106 15.80 4.32 18.67
C THR A 106 14.29 4.56 18.71
N SER A 107 13.75 5.31 17.76
CA SER A 107 12.31 5.57 17.66
C SER A 107 11.87 5.81 16.21
N LEU A 108 10.55 5.88 15.97
CA LEU A 108 9.99 6.10 14.63
C LEU A 108 10.42 7.43 13.99
N THR A 109 10.78 8.46 14.79
CA THR A 109 11.22 9.74 14.27
C THR A 109 12.70 9.78 13.89
N GLU A 110 13.52 8.87 14.43
CA GLU A 110 14.98 8.92 14.24
C GLU A 110 15.40 8.70 12.77
N GLN A 111 16.52 9.31 12.41
CA GLN A 111 17.09 9.21 11.06
C GLN A 111 17.49 7.77 10.74
N ASN A 112 17.28 7.36 9.49
CA ASN A 112 17.56 6.00 8.99
C ASN A 112 16.66 4.88 9.59
N VAL A 113 15.65 5.24 10.37
CA VAL A 113 14.58 4.29 10.75
C VAL A 113 13.56 4.27 9.62
N HIS A 114 13.80 3.43 8.62
CA HIS A 114 12.90 3.25 7.48
C HIS A 114 11.71 2.37 7.84
N ILE A 115 10.51 2.84 7.49
CA ILE A 115 9.22 2.22 7.78
C ILE A 115 8.59 1.79 6.45
N LEU A 116 8.08 0.57 6.37
CA LEU A 116 7.43 0.04 5.17
C LEU A 116 6.07 -0.57 5.53
N ASP A 117 5.02 -0.11 4.83
CA ASP A 117 3.75 -0.82 4.73
C ASP A 117 3.68 -1.54 3.38
N PRO A 118 3.87 -2.85 3.35
CA PRO A 118 3.92 -3.61 2.09
C PRO A 118 2.53 -3.91 1.49
N PHE A 119 1.44 -3.52 2.18
CA PHE A 119 0.04 -3.78 1.79
C PHE A 119 -0.84 -2.58 2.15
N VAL A 120 -0.46 -1.41 1.65
CA VAL A 120 -0.94 -0.12 2.17
C VAL A 120 -2.45 0.12 2.00
N GLY A 121 -3.09 -0.54 1.06
CA GLY A 121 -4.52 -0.37 0.79
C GLY A 121 -4.86 1.10 0.50
N THR A 122 -5.70 1.70 1.35
CA THR A 122 -6.08 3.12 1.26
C THR A 122 -5.17 4.07 2.07
N GLY A 123 -4.06 3.58 2.63
CA GLY A 123 -3.08 4.41 3.32
C GLY A 123 -3.29 4.55 4.82
N THR A 124 -4.14 3.74 5.45
CA THR A 124 -4.53 3.93 6.86
C THR A 124 -3.34 3.90 7.81
N PHE A 125 -2.42 2.94 7.70
CA PHE A 125 -1.24 2.87 8.56
C PHE A 125 -0.35 4.12 8.43
N ILE A 126 -0.10 4.55 7.20
CA ILE A 126 0.79 5.70 6.96
C ILE A 126 0.13 7.02 7.40
N THR A 127 -1.14 7.22 7.10
CA THR A 127 -1.85 8.44 7.54
C THR A 127 -1.93 8.53 9.06
N ARG A 128 -2.20 7.41 9.75
CA ARG A 128 -2.19 7.37 11.22
C ARG A 128 -0.80 7.56 11.80
N LEU A 129 0.25 7.01 11.16
CA LEU A 129 1.64 7.25 11.56
C LEU A 129 1.99 8.75 11.50
N LEU A 130 1.63 9.43 10.41
CA LEU A 130 1.87 10.88 10.29
C LEU A 130 1.09 11.69 11.33
N GLN A 131 -0.12 11.26 11.70
CA GLN A 131 -0.99 11.93 12.69
C GLN A 131 -0.66 11.57 14.14
N SER A 132 0.15 10.55 14.39
CA SER A 132 0.37 9.98 15.73
C SER A 132 1.08 10.91 16.72
N GLY A 133 1.76 11.94 16.23
CA GLY A 133 2.64 12.79 17.05
C GLY A 133 3.98 12.13 17.44
N LEU A 134 4.25 10.90 16.97
CA LEU A 134 5.50 10.19 17.24
C LEU A 134 6.66 10.63 16.33
N ILE A 135 6.34 11.25 15.20
CA ILE A 135 7.33 11.89 14.32
C ILE A 135 7.40 13.38 14.70
N ARG A 136 8.59 13.83 15.06
CA ARG A 136 8.82 15.25 15.40
C ARG A 136 8.53 16.15 14.19
N PRO A 137 7.98 17.36 14.39
CA PRO A 137 7.66 18.27 13.29
C PRO A 137 8.86 18.56 12.36
N GLU A 138 10.06 18.73 12.92
CA GLU A 138 11.29 18.96 12.17
C GLU A 138 11.73 17.77 11.33
N ASP A 139 11.35 16.56 11.69
CA ASP A 139 11.67 15.31 10.98
C ASP A 139 10.61 14.91 9.94
N MET A 140 9.42 15.51 10.01
CA MET A 140 8.25 15.12 9.22
C MET A 140 8.53 15.09 7.72
N GLU A 141 9.15 16.13 7.17
CA GLU A 141 9.46 16.20 5.74
C GLU A 141 10.51 15.14 5.33
N ARG A 142 11.53 14.94 6.15
CA ARG A 142 12.54 13.90 5.89
C ARG A 142 11.92 12.50 5.88
N LYS A 143 11.08 12.19 6.86
CA LYS A 143 10.34 10.92 6.95
C LYS A 143 9.46 10.72 5.73
N TYR A 144 8.64 11.69 5.41
CA TYR A 144 7.73 11.65 4.28
C TYR A 144 8.44 11.42 2.94
N LEU A 145 9.55 12.13 2.68
CA LEU A 145 10.25 12.06 1.41
C LEU A 145 11.15 10.82 1.26
N ASN A 146 11.72 10.31 2.38
CA ASN A 146 12.84 9.39 2.28
C ASN A 146 12.69 8.09 3.07
N GLU A 147 11.90 8.06 4.15
CA GLU A 147 11.98 6.99 5.14
C GLU A 147 10.63 6.28 5.41
N ILE A 148 9.55 6.76 4.81
CA ILE A 148 8.26 6.08 4.82
C ILE A 148 8.00 5.52 3.42
N HIS A 149 7.73 4.22 3.35
CA HIS A 149 7.56 3.47 2.13
C HIS A 149 6.27 2.66 2.17
N CYS A 150 5.66 2.45 1.01
CA CYS A 150 4.51 1.56 0.90
C CYS A 150 4.38 0.93 -0.49
N ASN A 151 3.69 -0.22 -0.52
CA ASN A 151 3.39 -0.95 -1.74
C ASN A 151 1.89 -1.18 -1.85
N GLU A 152 1.38 -1.11 -3.07
CA GLU A 152 0.00 -1.46 -3.41
C GLU A 152 -0.04 -2.11 -4.78
N ILE A 153 -0.80 -3.19 -4.91
CA ILE A 153 -0.97 -3.93 -6.17
C ILE A 153 -2.14 -3.42 -6.99
N VAL A 154 -3.16 -2.85 -6.31
CA VAL A 154 -4.39 -2.38 -6.93
C VAL A 154 -4.25 -0.90 -7.29
N LEU A 155 -4.29 -0.58 -8.58
CA LEU A 155 -4.10 0.78 -9.08
C LEU A 155 -5.00 1.83 -8.40
N LEU A 156 -6.28 1.52 -8.20
CA LEU A 156 -7.21 2.47 -7.58
C LEU A 156 -6.87 2.69 -6.10
N ALA A 157 -6.53 1.63 -5.35
CA ALA A 157 -6.09 1.73 -3.95
C ALA A 157 -4.78 2.52 -3.85
N TYR A 158 -3.84 2.29 -4.76
CA TYR A 158 -2.60 3.07 -4.89
C TYR A 158 -2.88 4.57 -4.98
N TYR A 159 -3.80 5.00 -5.88
CA TYR A 159 -4.15 6.42 -6.01
C TYR A 159 -4.80 6.98 -4.76
N ILE A 160 -5.69 6.22 -4.12
CA ILE A 160 -6.37 6.65 -2.90
C ILE A 160 -5.37 6.79 -1.76
N ALA A 161 -4.48 5.82 -1.59
CA ALA A 161 -3.42 5.88 -0.58
C ALA A 161 -2.52 7.10 -0.77
N ASP A 162 -2.06 7.32 -2.00
CA ASP A 162 -1.17 8.43 -2.33
C ASP A 162 -1.82 9.79 -2.00
N VAL A 163 -3.06 10.00 -2.46
CA VAL A 163 -3.83 11.22 -2.18
C VAL A 163 -4.09 11.40 -0.68
N ASN A 164 -4.44 10.33 0.05
CA ASN A 164 -4.68 10.40 1.49
C ASN A 164 -3.40 10.77 2.25
N ILE A 165 -2.28 10.14 1.92
CA ILE A 165 -0.98 10.40 2.55
C ILE A 165 -0.53 11.84 2.28
N GLU A 166 -0.60 12.30 1.03
CA GLU A 166 -0.29 13.68 0.65
C GLU A 166 -1.17 14.68 1.38
N SER A 167 -2.50 14.45 1.41
CA SER A 167 -3.44 15.33 2.10
C SER A 167 -3.12 15.48 3.57
N VAL A 168 -2.85 14.36 4.26
CA VAL A 168 -2.51 14.37 5.69
C VAL A 168 -1.18 15.10 5.94
N PHE A 169 -0.17 14.83 5.12
CA PHE A 169 1.12 15.50 5.24
C PHE A 169 1.00 17.02 5.06
N HIS A 170 0.30 17.47 4.02
CA HIS A 170 0.08 18.89 3.75
C HIS A 170 -0.73 19.59 4.84
N ASP A 171 -1.72 18.91 5.40
CA ASP A 171 -2.55 19.44 6.49
C ASP A 171 -1.71 19.64 7.77
N ILE A 172 -0.97 18.61 8.19
CA ILE A 172 -0.13 18.65 9.40
C ILE A 172 0.97 19.71 9.27
N THR A 173 1.62 19.81 8.11
CA THR A 173 2.75 20.74 7.91
C THR A 173 2.31 22.16 7.56
N SER A 174 1.01 22.37 7.25
CA SER A 174 0.47 23.66 6.77
C SER A 174 1.28 24.24 5.60
N ARG A 175 1.83 23.38 4.78
CA ARG A 175 2.74 23.75 3.70
C ARG A 175 2.02 24.48 2.58
N LYS A 176 2.57 25.59 2.11
CA LYS A 176 2.00 26.41 1.02
C LYS A 176 2.33 25.86 -0.38
N THR A 177 3.43 25.12 -0.50
CA THR A 177 3.87 24.55 -1.77
C THR A 177 3.60 23.06 -1.80
N TYR A 178 3.06 22.59 -2.91
CA TYR A 178 2.81 21.15 -3.12
C TYR A 178 4.12 20.35 -3.10
N LEU A 179 4.12 19.23 -2.37
CA LEU A 179 5.22 18.29 -2.27
C LEU A 179 4.67 16.88 -2.49
N PRO A 180 4.98 16.24 -3.63
CA PRO A 180 4.45 14.92 -3.95
C PRO A 180 5.06 13.84 -3.04
N TYR A 181 4.25 12.80 -2.73
CA TYR A 181 4.75 11.63 -2.03
C TYR A 181 5.44 10.68 -3.00
N SER A 182 6.70 10.32 -2.71
CA SER A 182 7.50 9.44 -3.56
C SER A 182 7.72 8.04 -2.96
N GLY A 183 7.21 7.79 -1.75
CA GLY A 183 7.43 6.55 -1.03
C GLY A 183 6.52 5.39 -1.44
N ILE A 184 5.44 5.66 -2.20
CA ILE A 184 4.52 4.62 -2.65
C ILE A 184 4.95 4.01 -3.99
N CYS A 185 4.84 2.67 -4.08
CA CYS A 185 5.10 1.89 -5.28
C CYS A 185 3.86 1.09 -5.70
N LEU A 186 3.51 1.16 -6.99
CA LEU A 186 2.52 0.25 -7.58
C LEU A 186 3.23 -1.06 -7.90
N THR A 187 3.07 -2.06 -7.04
CA THR A 187 3.79 -3.34 -7.17
C THR A 187 3.13 -4.45 -6.35
N ASP A 188 3.36 -5.68 -6.77
CA ASP A 188 3.06 -6.87 -5.97
C ASP A 188 4.25 -7.15 -5.03
N THR A 189 4.02 -6.98 -3.73
CA THR A 189 5.03 -7.20 -2.70
C THR A 189 5.62 -8.60 -2.72
N PHE A 190 4.79 -9.63 -2.89
CA PHE A 190 5.28 -11.01 -2.91
C PHE A 190 6.12 -11.30 -4.15
N GLN A 191 5.76 -10.72 -5.28
CA GLN A 191 6.51 -10.85 -6.52
C GLN A 191 7.93 -10.24 -6.42
N LEU A 192 8.14 -9.27 -5.52
CA LEU A 192 9.46 -8.69 -5.29
C LEU A 192 10.46 -9.69 -4.69
N ALA A 193 10.00 -10.77 -4.06
CA ALA A 193 10.86 -11.86 -3.58
C ALA A 193 11.27 -12.83 -4.69
N GLU A 194 10.51 -12.91 -5.78
CA GLU A 194 10.75 -13.85 -6.87
C GLU A 194 11.91 -13.41 -7.76
N LYS A 195 12.75 -14.36 -8.19
CA LYS A 195 13.96 -14.06 -8.98
C LYS A 195 13.69 -13.60 -10.43
N LYS A 196 12.47 -13.81 -10.92
CA LYS A 196 12.05 -13.39 -12.25
C LYS A 196 11.02 -12.26 -12.13
N HIS A 197 11.49 -11.02 -12.17
CA HIS A 197 10.60 -9.88 -12.35
C HIS A 197 10.08 -9.86 -13.79
N ASN A 198 8.78 -9.71 -13.95
CA ASN A 198 8.17 -9.52 -15.27
C ASN A 198 8.59 -8.15 -15.81
N GLU A 199 9.51 -8.12 -16.76
CA GLU A 199 10.09 -6.88 -17.33
C GLU A 199 9.05 -6.02 -18.09
N LEU A 200 7.92 -6.63 -18.51
CA LEU A 200 6.87 -5.95 -19.27
C LEU A 200 6.30 -4.69 -18.58
N PHE A 201 6.17 -4.71 -17.25
CA PHE A 201 5.72 -3.54 -16.49
C PHE A 201 6.81 -2.47 -16.31
N THR A 202 8.08 -2.83 -16.43
CA THR A 202 9.20 -1.91 -16.22
C THR A 202 9.34 -0.86 -17.30
N GLU A 203 8.98 -1.19 -18.55
CA GLU A 203 9.06 -0.25 -19.68
C GLU A 203 7.98 0.82 -19.64
N PHE A 204 6.75 0.43 -19.25
CA PHE A 204 5.63 1.35 -19.19
C PHE A 204 5.66 2.27 -17.96
N PHE A 205 6.13 1.77 -16.81
CA PHE A 205 6.17 2.49 -15.53
C PHE A 205 7.59 2.75 -15.04
N GLN A 206 8.44 3.34 -15.87
CA GLN A 206 9.86 3.53 -15.58
C GLN A 206 10.16 4.22 -14.24
N ASP A 207 9.42 5.29 -13.92
CA ASP A 207 9.62 6.02 -12.66
C ASP A 207 9.18 5.20 -11.45
N ASN A 208 8.07 4.46 -11.56
CA ASN A 208 7.64 3.51 -10.52
C ASN A 208 8.68 2.39 -10.34
N SER A 209 9.21 1.85 -11.42
CA SER A 209 10.25 0.82 -11.37
C SER A 209 11.55 1.31 -10.70
N LYS A 210 11.93 2.58 -10.90
CA LYS A 210 13.05 3.21 -10.17
C LYS A 210 12.77 3.31 -8.68
N ARG A 211 11.53 3.69 -8.29
CA ARG A 211 11.10 3.73 -6.88
C ARG A 211 11.15 2.35 -6.23
N VAL A 212 10.64 1.32 -6.90
CA VAL A 212 10.70 -0.08 -6.44
C VAL A 212 12.15 -0.50 -6.20
N LYS A 213 13.06 -0.28 -7.17
CA LYS A 213 14.48 -0.61 -7.04
C LYS A 213 15.13 0.11 -5.85
N LYS A 214 14.84 1.42 -5.68
CA LYS A 214 15.33 2.20 -4.54
C LYS A 214 14.82 1.63 -3.22
N GLN A 215 13.52 1.33 -3.14
CA GLN A 215 12.90 0.75 -1.95
C GLN A 215 13.52 -0.61 -1.60
N MET A 216 13.73 -1.48 -2.58
CA MET A 216 14.33 -2.81 -2.37
C MET A 216 15.77 -2.72 -1.86
N ALA A 217 16.53 -1.71 -2.25
CA ALA A 217 17.88 -1.47 -1.78
C ALA A 217 17.94 -0.81 -0.38
N THR A 218 16.82 -0.31 0.14
CA THR A 218 16.76 0.41 1.42
C THR A 218 16.79 -0.57 2.60
N HIS A 219 17.52 -0.27 3.65
CA HIS A 219 17.50 -0.99 4.91
C HIS A 219 16.23 -0.66 5.70
N VAL A 220 15.23 -1.54 5.66
CA VAL A 220 13.97 -1.33 6.38
C VAL A 220 14.11 -1.82 7.81
N ARG A 221 13.79 -0.95 8.77
CA ARG A 221 13.81 -1.25 10.21
C ARG A 221 12.45 -1.68 10.74
N VAL A 222 11.39 -1.16 10.16
CA VAL A 222 10.01 -1.40 10.61
C VAL A 222 9.14 -1.81 9.43
N ILE A 223 8.42 -2.91 9.58
CA ILE A 223 7.39 -3.34 8.64
C ILE A 223 6.07 -3.44 9.39
N VAL A 224 5.09 -2.64 8.98
CA VAL A 224 3.74 -2.60 9.54
C VAL A 224 2.70 -2.79 8.45
N GLY A 225 1.53 -3.30 8.76
CA GLY A 225 0.46 -3.40 7.76
C GLY A 225 -0.64 -4.38 8.14
N ASN A 226 -1.61 -4.49 7.25
CA ASN A 226 -2.66 -5.49 7.28
C ASN A 226 -2.55 -6.35 6.02
N PRO A 227 -1.83 -7.48 6.07
CA PRO A 227 -1.63 -8.32 4.90
C PRO A 227 -2.93 -8.97 4.42
N PRO A 228 -3.04 -9.31 3.12
CA PRO A 228 -4.21 -9.98 2.59
C PRO A 228 -4.41 -11.37 3.21
N TYR A 229 -5.68 -11.79 3.31
CA TYR A 229 -6.07 -13.11 3.79
C TYR A 229 -6.63 -13.93 2.63
N SER A 230 -6.23 -15.20 2.49
CA SER A 230 -6.67 -16.08 1.41
C SER A 230 -7.44 -17.33 1.87
N ILE A 231 -7.56 -17.57 3.18
CA ILE A 231 -8.28 -18.72 3.71
C ILE A 231 -9.79 -18.60 3.39
N GLY A 232 -10.32 -19.60 2.67
CA GLY A 232 -11.74 -19.70 2.36
C GLY A 232 -12.15 -19.19 0.98
N GLN A 233 -11.23 -18.74 0.15
CA GLN A 233 -11.52 -18.43 -1.25
C GLN A 233 -11.85 -19.70 -2.03
N LYS A 234 -13.14 -19.93 -2.26
CA LYS A 234 -13.67 -21.16 -2.87
C LYS A 234 -13.77 -21.15 -4.40
N SER A 235 -13.35 -20.11 -5.09
CA SER A 235 -13.54 -20.01 -6.55
C SER A 235 -12.40 -20.67 -7.31
N ALA A 236 -12.46 -22.00 -7.46
CA ALA A 236 -11.64 -22.73 -8.41
C ALA A 236 -12.10 -22.53 -9.87
N ASN A 237 -13.25 -21.89 -10.12
CA ASN A 237 -13.92 -21.90 -11.42
C ASN A 237 -13.70 -20.69 -12.31
N ASP A 238 -13.02 -19.60 -11.86
CA ASP A 238 -12.98 -18.37 -12.65
C ASP A 238 -11.55 -17.94 -12.99
N ASN A 239 -10.70 -18.80 -13.56
CA ASN A 239 -9.32 -18.44 -13.98
C ASN A 239 -8.53 -17.61 -12.94
N ALA A 240 -9.01 -17.56 -11.71
CA ALA A 240 -8.45 -16.87 -10.58
C ALA A 240 -7.50 -17.82 -9.84
N GLN A 241 -6.52 -18.35 -10.56
CA GLN A 241 -5.40 -19.02 -9.92
C GLN A 241 -4.75 -18.00 -8.98
N ASN A 242 -4.61 -18.36 -7.71
CA ASN A 242 -3.76 -17.63 -6.79
C ASN A 242 -2.42 -17.43 -7.49
N LEU A 243 -1.94 -16.18 -7.55
CA LEU A 243 -0.61 -15.93 -8.10
C LEU A 243 0.36 -16.86 -7.38
N SER A 244 1.14 -17.60 -8.15
CA SER A 244 2.12 -18.52 -7.59
C SER A 244 3.39 -17.75 -7.25
N TYR A 245 3.88 -17.94 -6.02
CA TYR A 245 5.14 -17.36 -5.55
C TYR A 245 6.08 -18.50 -5.14
N PRO A 246 6.68 -19.23 -6.12
CA PRO A 246 7.43 -20.45 -5.85
C PRO A 246 8.59 -20.26 -4.88
N TYR A 247 9.31 -19.15 -4.96
CA TYR A 247 10.40 -18.86 -4.04
C TYR A 247 9.88 -18.66 -2.62
N LEU A 248 8.84 -17.84 -2.45
CA LEU A 248 8.25 -17.56 -1.14
C LEU A 248 7.58 -18.80 -0.55
N ASP A 249 6.90 -19.61 -1.38
CA ASP A 249 6.31 -20.89 -0.96
C ASP A 249 7.40 -21.87 -0.47
N ASN A 250 8.53 -21.92 -1.16
CA ASN A 250 9.67 -22.72 -0.72
C ASN A 250 10.24 -22.22 0.63
N ARG A 251 10.37 -20.90 0.79
CA ARG A 251 10.79 -20.29 2.07
C ARG A 251 9.85 -20.65 3.23
N VAL A 252 8.52 -20.62 3.00
CA VAL A 252 7.53 -21.06 4.01
C VAL A 252 7.71 -22.54 4.32
N SER A 253 7.91 -23.38 3.30
CA SER A 253 8.15 -24.80 3.47
C SER A 253 9.38 -25.08 4.35
N GLU A 254 10.50 -24.48 4.03
CA GLU A 254 11.79 -24.70 4.71
C GLU A 254 11.83 -24.16 6.15
N THR A 255 11.04 -23.13 6.46
CA THR A 255 11.10 -22.44 7.76
C THR A 255 9.95 -22.78 8.68
N TYR A 256 8.72 -22.84 8.19
CA TYR A 256 7.51 -23.03 8.98
C TYR A 256 6.94 -24.44 8.86
N ALA A 257 6.76 -24.97 7.63
CA ALA A 257 6.14 -26.27 7.44
C ALA A 257 6.98 -27.41 8.03
N VAL A 258 8.30 -27.38 7.89
CA VAL A 258 9.22 -28.37 8.48
C VAL A 258 9.11 -28.46 10.00
N LYS A 259 8.72 -27.37 10.67
CA LYS A 259 8.56 -27.30 12.13
C LYS A 259 7.14 -27.53 12.59
N SER A 260 6.18 -27.66 11.68
CA SER A 260 4.77 -27.87 11.99
C SER A 260 4.48 -29.35 12.18
N SER A 261 3.77 -29.69 13.25
CA SER A 261 3.24 -31.04 13.48
C SER A 261 1.89 -31.29 12.80
N ALA A 262 1.34 -30.30 12.09
CA ALA A 262 0.06 -30.41 11.42
C ALA A 262 0.13 -31.34 10.20
N THR A 263 -0.82 -32.26 10.08
CA THR A 263 -0.91 -33.20 8.94
C THR A 263 -1.41 -32.55 7.66
N LEU A 264 -2.10 -31.39 7.75
CA LEU A 264 -2.61 -30.61 6.64
C LEU A 264 -2.00 -29.20 6.68
N ASN A 265 -0.94 -28.99 5.91
CA ASN A 265 -0.19 -27.73 5.91
C ASN A 265 -0.75 -26.65 4.96
N LYS A 266 -1.95 -26.80 4.39
CA LYS A 266 -2.50 -25.85 3.41
C LYS A 266 -2.64 -24.42 3.97
N SER A 267 -3.01 -24.29 5.25
CA SER A 267 -3.15 -23.00 5.93
C SER A 267 -1.83 -22.24 6.10
N LEU A 268 -0.69 -22.96 6.10
CA LEU A 268 0.63 -22.33 6.18
C LEU A 268 1.02 -21.56 4.90
N TYR A 269 0.31 -21.80 3.81
CA TYR A 269 0.52 -21.10 2.53
C TYR A 269 -0.49 -19.97 2.32
N ASP A 270 -1.22 -19.58 3.36
CA ASP A 270 -2.06 -18.38 3.32
C ASP A 270 -1.24 -17.11 3.10
N SER A 271 -1.85 -16.11 2.49
CA SER A 271 -1.16 -14.86 2.15
C SER A 271 -0.59 -14.15 3.36
N TYR A 272 -1.28 -14.18 4.52
CA TYR A 272 -0.75 -13.54 5.73
C TYR A 272 0.50 -14.26 6.29
N VAL A 273 0.57 -15.59 6.19
CA VAL A 273 1.78 -16.35 6.58
C VAL A 273 2.93 -16.04 5.65
N LYS A 274 2.65 -15.96 4.33
CA LYS A 274 3.63 -15.51 3.33
C LYS A 274 4.11 -14.09 3.62
N ALA A 275 3.22 -13.20 4.07
CA ALA A 275 3.59 -11.84 4.46
C ALA A 275 4.58 -11.81 5.62
N PHE A 276 4.36 -12.61 6.66
CA PHE A 276 5.33 -12.76 7.76
C PHE A 276 6.66 -13.31 7.28
N ARG A 277 6.65 -14.31 6.38
CA ARG A 277 7.90 -14.86 5.85
C ARG A 277 8.64 -13.84 5.00
N TRP A 278 7.94 -13.17 4.10
CA TRP A 278 8.49 -12.10 3.28
C TRP A 278 9.10 -10.98 4.13
N ALA A 279 8.34 -10.50 5.11
CA ALA A 279 8.78 -9.42 6.00
C ALA A 279 10.02 -9.83 6.82
N SER A 280 10.04 -11.07 7.33
CA SER A 280 11.19 -11.59 8.09
C SER A 280 12.45 -11.72 7.22
N ASP A 281 12.30 -12.08 5.95
CA ASP A 281 13.44 -12.14 5.01
C ASP A 281 13.86 -10.74 4.54
N ARG A 282 12.96 -9.74 4.63
CA ARG A 282 13.21 -8.34 4.24
C ARG A 282 13.93 -7.54 5.32
N ILE A 283 13.75 -7.87 6.60
CA ILE A 283 14.47 -7.23 7.72
C ILE A 283 15.94 -7.68 7.69
N PRO A 284 16.91 -6.73 7.78
CA PRO A 284 18.33 -7.06 7.85
C PRO A 284 18.65 -7.95 9.05
N GLN A 285 19.31 -9.08 8.82
CA GLN A 285 19.61 -10.04 9.90
C GLN A 285 20.59 -9.52 10.96
N ASN A 286 21.53 -8.66 10.54
CA ASN A 286 22.56 -8.15 11.45
C ASN A 286 22.05 -7.07 12.40
N ASP A 287 21.13 -6.23 11.91
CA ASP A 287 20.66 -5.05 12.65
C ASP A 287 19.30 -5.29 13.31
N GLY A 288 18.61 -6.35 12.89
CA GLY A 288 17.26 -6.66 13.34
C GLY A 288 16.23 -5.63 12.90
N GLY A 289 15.02 -5.75 13.40
CA GLY A 289 13.91 -4.84 13.12
C GLY A 289 12.59 -5.37 13.66
N ILE A 290 11.52 -4.67 13.38
CA ILE A 290 10.19 -4.98 13.88
C ILE A 290 9.27 -5.30 12.71
N VAL A 291 8.53 -6.41 12.82
CA VAL A 291 7.40 -6.76 11.96
C VAL A 291 6.14 -6.77 12.81
N ALA A 292 5.17 -5.93 12.50
CA ALA A 292 3.92 -5.84 13.21
C ALA A 292 2.74 -5.79 12.23
N PHE A 293 2.05 -6.91 12.11
CA PHE A 293 0.91 -7.09 11.22
C PHE A 293 -0.38 -7.33 11.98
N ILE A 294 -1.49 -6.87 11.41
CA ILE A 294 -2.81 -7.36 11.79
C ILE A 294 -2.97 -8.72 11.14
N SER A 295 -3.33 -9.73 11.92
CA SER A 295 -3.61 -11.07 11.42
C SER A 295 -4.88 -11.62 12.07
N ASN A 296 -5.48 -12.61 11.40
CA ASN A 296 -6.69 -13.28 11.88
C ASN A 296 -6.35 -14.43 12.82
#